data_ba2208f804bee103daac170f027b4fe3
#
_entry.id   ba2208f804bee103daac170f027b4fe3
#
_cell.length_a   1.000
_cell.length_b   1.000
_cell.length_c   1.000
_cell.angle_alpha   90.00
_cell.angle_beta   90.00
_cell.angle_gamma   90.00
#
_symmetry.space_group_name_H-M   'P 1'
#
loop_
_entity.id
_entity.type
_entity.pdbx_description
1 polymer ?
#
loop_
_entity_poly.entity_id
_entity_poly.type
_entity_poly.pdbx_seq_one_letter_code
_entity_poly.pdbx_strand_id
1 'polypeptide(L)'
;LWLVVAVCALVAPGCTSWSQYWRNHMKVGPAYLRPVAPVEQAWLDADDPQVRSASDVETQWWRQFNDPVLDQLVLQAYEQNLSLRAAGFRVLASRAAYNITVGGFFPQSQQGVAEYARWQLSNNVGAFENLSIPPFSLWQTGFNLSWELDVWGKIRRNIESSAAKYQASVEEYDGVLVTLIADVAERYVDYRVARKQVIDLNRLAGIQRDSLQVAIDRFEGGVTSELDVSQARLNLAKTEALTPEYERQARLAANALCVLLGIA
;
A
#
# COMPACT_ATOMS: atom_id res chain seq x y z
N LEU A 1 -49.70 9.78 -32.71
CA LEU A 1 -48.48 10.37 -32.12
C LEU A 1 -47.93 9.53 -30.95
N TRP A 2 -48.76 9.17 -29.99
CA TRP A 2 -48.36 8.36 -28.81
C TRP A 2 -47.91 6.94 -29.18
N LEU A 3 -48.50 6.30 -30.18
CA LEU A 3 -48.08 4.99 -30.68
C LEU A 3 -46.71 5.04 -31.36
N VAL A 4 -46.41 6.09 -32.12
CA VAL A 4 -45.09 6.30 -32.74
C VAL A 4 -44.00 6.55 -31.70
N VAL A 5 -44.28 7.34 -30.67
CA VAL A 5 -43.36 7.58 -29.56
C VAL A 5 -43.10 6.27 -28.78
N ALA A 6 -44.13 5.46 -28.53
CA ALA A 6 -43.98 4.17 -27.86
C ALA A 6 -43.16 3.16 -28.70
N VAL A 7 -43.35 3.13 -30.03
CA VAL A 7 -42.57 2.27 -30.94
C VAL A 7 -41.12 2.77 -31.04
N CYS A 8 -40.86 4.07 -31.11
CA CYS A 8 -39.49 4.64 -31.10
C CYS A 8 -38.76 4.34 -29.78
N ALA A 9 -39.46 4.36 -28.64
CA ALA A 9 -38.89 3.99 -27.35
C ALA A 9 -38.52 2.51 -27.25
N LEU A 10 -39.24 1.62 -27.97
CA LEU A 10 -38.96 0.19 -28.01
C LEU A 10 -37.82 -0.19 -28.97
N VAL A 11 -37.50 0.66 -29.95
CA VAL A 11 -36.48 0.40 -30.98
C VAL A 11 -35.17 1.14 -30.70
N ALA A 12 -35.11 2.05 -29.72
CA ALA A 12 -33.88 2.70 -29.33
C ALA A 12 -32.85 1.65 -28.83
N PRO A 13 -31.75 1.41 -29.56
CA PRO A 13 -30.72 0.47 -29.12
C PRO A 13 -30.06 1.01 -27.87
N GLY A 14 -30.53 0.60 -26.70
CA GLY A 14 -29.85 0.82 -25.46
C GLY A 14 -28.56 0.00 -25.41
N CYS A 15 -27.53 0.47 -24.68
CA CYS A 15 -26.27 -0.24 -24.50
C CYS A 15 -26.40 -1.64 -23.86
N THR A 16 -27.59 -2.02 -23.41
CA THR A 16 -27.88 -3.33 -22.78
C THR A 16 -29.19 -3.88 -23.31
N SER A 17 -29.17 -5.08 -23.86
CA SER A 17 -30.41 -5.78 -24.31
C SER A 17 -31.23 -6.20 -23.08
N TRP A 18 -32.58 -6.37 -23.29
CA TRP A 18 -33.47 -6.87 -22.23
C TRP A 18 -33.01 -8.22 -21.67
N SER A 19 -32.49 -9.10 -22.51
CA SER A 19 -31.97 -10.41 -22.07
C SER A 19 -30.68 -10.27 -21.21
N GLN A 20 -29.82 -9.33 -21.55
CA GLN A 20 -28.62 -9.03 -20.72
C GLN A 20 -28.99 -8.37 -19.40
N TYR A 21 -29.97 -7.45 -19.41
CA TYR A 21 -30.46 -6.80 -18.19
C TYR A 21 -30.98 -7.82 -17.18
N TRP A 22 -31.80 -8.79 -17.64
CA TRP A 22 -32.29 -9.85 -16.75
C TRP A 22 -31.18 -10.80 -16.30
N ARG A 23 -30.25 -11.20 -17.20
CA ARG A 23 -29.11 -12.04 -16.84
C ARG A 23 -28.14 -11.35 -15.86
N ASN A 24 -28.00 -10.03 -15.93
CA ASN A 24 -27.18 -9.23 -15.03
C ASN A 24 -27.96 -8.82 -13.76
N HIS A 25 -29.01 -9.54 -13.38
CA HIS A 25 -29.83 -9.24 -12.20
C HIS A 25 -30.37 -7.81 -12.20
N MET A 26 -30.92 -7.35 -13.30
CA MET A 26 -31.47 -6.00 -13.50
C MET A 26 -30.43 -4.88 -13.31
N LYS A 27 -29.19 -5.11 -13.74
CA LYS A 27 -28.13 -4.10 -13.79
C LYS A 27 -27.78 -3.78 -15.23
N VAL A 28 -27.64 -2.51 -15.56
CA VAL A 28 -27.16 -2.04 -16.86
C VAL A 28 -25.64 -2.20 -16.96
N GLY A 29 -25.16 -2.58 -18.15
CA GLY A 29 -23.74 -2.75 -18.46
C GLY A 29 -23.16 -4.12 -18.07
N PRO A 30 -21.91 -4.40 -18.47
CA PRO A 30 -21.24 -5.68 -18.19
C PRO A 30 -20.92 -5.84 -16.71
N ALA A 31 -20.86 -7.09 -16.23
CA ALA A 31 -20.37 -7.38 -14.89
C ALA A 31 -18.86 -7.16 -14.81
N TYR A 32 -18.37 -6.64 -13.67
CA TYR A 32 -16.94 -6.54 -13.42
C TYR A 32 -16.34 -7.94 -13.29
N LEU A 33 -15.28 -8.16 -14.03
CA LEU A 33 -14.42 -9.34 -13.89
C LEU A 33 -13.04 -8.85 -13.52
N ARG A 34 -12.44 -9.46 -12.50
CA ARG A 34 -11.05 -9.17 -12.13
C ARG A 34 -10.15 -9.49 -13.34
N PRO A 35 -9.37 -8.52 -13.84
CA PRO A 35 -8.44 -8.80 -14.94
C PRO A 35 -7.41 -9.82 -14.49
N VAL A 36 -7.16 -10.81 -15.34
CA VAL A 36 -6.06 -11.75 -15.15
C VAL A 36 -4.78 -11.05 -15.58
N ALA A 37 -3.77 -11.01 -14.70
CA ALA A 37 -2.46 -10.50 -15.09
C ALA A 37 -1.87 -11.40 -16.19
N PRO A 38 -1.41 -10.85 -17.32
CA PRO A 38 -0.70 -11.63 -18.32
C PRO A 38 0.66 -12.03 -17.74
N VAL A 39 0.76 -13.25 -17.27
CA VAL A 39 2.01 -13.84 -16.77
C VAL A 39 2.43 -14.90 -17.78
N GLU A 40 3.66 -14.80 -18.26
CA GLU A 40 4.25 -15.84 -19.09
C GLU A 40 4.32 -17.15 -18.31
N GLN A 41 4.05 -18.27 -19.01
CA GLN A 41 3.97 -19.60 -18.38
C GLN A 41 5.34 -20.18 -18.03
N ALA A 42 6.41 -19.67 -18.62
CA ALA A 42 7.77 -20.12 -18.41
C ALA A 42 8.73 -18.92 -18.33
N TRP A 43 9.81 -19.08 -17.59
CA TRP A 43 10.93 -18.12 -17.57
C TRP A 43 11.65 -18.13 -18.94
N LEU A 44 12.28 -17.00 -19.31
CA LEU A 44 13.03 -16.88 -20.58
C LEU A 44 14.07 -18.01 -20.80
N ASP A 45 14.70 -18.45 -19.71
CA ASP A 45 15.75 -19.48 -19.74
C ASP A 45 15.26 -20.79 -19.07
N ALA A 46 13.99 -21.14 -19.25
CA ALA A 46 13.38 -22.33 -18.62
C ALA A 46 14.05 -23.64 -19.05
N ASP A 47 14.70 -23.66 -20.23
CA ASP A 47 15.42 -24.82 -20.76
C ASP A 47 16.86 -24.93 -20.22
N ASP A 48 17.37 -23.93 -19.47
CA ASP A 48 18.69 -23.99 -18.84
C ASP A 48 18.63 -24.94 -17.63
N PRO A 49 19.50 -25.97 -17.57
CA PRO A 49 19.54 -26.89 -16.44
C PRO A 49 19.85 -26.25 -15.09
N GLN A 50 20.38 -25.03 -15.08
CA GLN A 50 20.62 -24.25 -13.87
C GLN A 50 19.39 -23.49 -13.39
N VAL A 51 18.39 -23.27 -14.27
CA VAL A 51 17.13 -22.60 -13.94
C VAL A 51 16.13 -23.64 -13.44
N ARG A 52 15.75 -23.54 -12.19
CA ARG A 52 14.68 -24.36 -11.61
C ARG A 52 13.37 -23.57 -11.69
N SER A 53 12.50 -23.98 -12.59
CA SER A 53 11.11 -23.51 -12.61
C SER A 53 10.34 -24.23 -11.48
N ALA A 54 10.46 -23.73 -10.24
CA ALA A 54 9.63 -24.23 -9.15
C ALA A 54 8.20 -23.70 -9.35
N SER A 55 7.22 -24.60 -9.30
CA SER A 55 5.80 -24.25 -9.38
C SER A 55 5.29 -23.53 -8.13
N ASP A 56 6.00 -23.64 -7.03
CA ASP A 56 5.69 -22.99 -5.78
C ASP A 56 6.53 -21.71 -5.69
N VAL A 57 5.86 -20.57 -5.82
CA VAL A 57 6.44 -19.26 -5.50
C VAL A 57 6.88 -19.32 -4.05
N GLU A 58 8.19 -19.36 -3.79
CA GLU A 58 8.71 -19.29 -2.43
C GLU A 58 8.35 -17.92 -1.84
N THR A 59 7.29 -17.89 -1.09
CA THR A 59 6.82 -16.67 -0.39
C THR A 59 7.83 -16.14 0.61
N GLN A 60 8.83 -16.95 0.99
CA GLN A 60 9.88 -16.64 1.96
C GLN A 60 11.26 -16.75 1.34
N TRP A 61 11.46 -16.17 0.15
CA TRP A 61 12.69 -16.24 -0.65
C TRP A 61 13.97 -15.85 0.11
N TRP A 62 13.88 -14.91 1.09
CA TRP A 62 15.02 -14.45 1.89
C TRP A 62 15.61 -15.57 2.78
N ARG A 63 14.86 -16.62 3.08
CA ARG A 63 15.36 -17.78 3.84
C ARG A 63 16.41 -18.58 3.09
N GLN A 64 16.51 -18.42 1.77
CA GLN A 64 17.57 -19.04 0.98
C GLN A 64 18.97 -18.53 1.37
N PHE A 65 19.07 -17.36 1.98
CA PHE A 65 20.32 -16.84 2.52
C PHE A 65 20.82 -17.60 3.78
N ASN A 66 19.98 -18.43 4.38
CA ASN A 66 20.29 -19.21 5.60
C ASN A 66 20.87 -18.34 6.73
N ASP A 67 20.40 -17.09 6.86
CA ASP A 67 20.86 -16.14 7.86
C ASP A 67 19.73 -15.84 8.86
N PRO A 68 19.81 -16.33 10.10
CA PRO A 68 18.76 -16.14 11.10
C PRO A 68 18.60 -14.67 11.53
N VAL A 69 19.63 -13.84 11.32
CA VAL A 69 19.54 -12.40 11.61
C VAL A 69 18.62 -11.73 10.58
N LEU A 70 18.76 -12.09 9.30
CA LEU A 70 17.87 -11.57 8.26
C LEU A 70 16.42 -11.99 8.52
N ASP A 71 16.18 -13.24 8.92
CA ASP A 71 14.83 -13.72 9.25
C ASP A 71 14.19 -12.88 10.37
N GLN A 72 14.96 -12.57 11.41
CA GLN A 72 14.48 -11.73 12.53
C GLN A 72 14.21 -10.29 12.09
N LEU A 73 15.07 -9.69 11.26
CA LEU A 73 14.90 -8.34 10.75
C LEU A 73 13.65 -8.22 9.88
N VAL A 74 13.39 -9.20 9.01
CA VAL A 74 12.17 -9.24 8.19
C VAL A 74 10.92 -9.35 9.06
N LEU A 75 10.94 -10.22 10.08
CA LEU A 75 9.81 -10.35 11.01
C LEU A 75 9.55 -9.05 11.77
N GLN A 76 10.61 -8.43 12.30
CA GLN A 76 10.51 -7.17 13.04
C GLN A 76 10.00 -6.03 12.13
N ALA A 77 10.47 -5.95 10.88
CA ALA A 77 9.97 -4.98 9.92
C ALA A 77 8.49 -5.18 9.64
N TYR A 78 8.04 -6.43 9.44
CA TYR A 78 6.64 -6.75 9.25
C TYR A 78 5.76 -6.26 10.41
N GLU A 79 6.21 -6.43 11.63
CA GLU A 79 5.44 -6.06 12.84
C GLU A 79 5.44 -4.56 13.13
N GLN A 80 6.54 -3.85 12.82
CA GLN A 80 6.79 -2.50 13.34
C GLN A 80 6.84 -1.42 12.26
N ASN A 81 6.96 -1.78 10.97
CA ASN A 81 7.09 -0.80 9.90
C ASN A 81 5.87 0.12 9.80
N LEU A 82 6.12 1.43 9.88
CA LEU A 82 5.06 2.45 9.88
C LEU A 82 4.36 2.58 8.51
N SER A 83 5.10 2.40 7.41
CA SER A 83 4.52 2.47 6.05
C SER A 83 3.59 1.30 5.78
N LEU A 84 3.97 0.09 6.19
CA LEU A 84 3.12 -1.10 6.08
C LEU A 84 1.86 -0.95 6.95
N ARG A 85 2.01 -0.43 8.16
CA ARG A 85 0.90 -0.15 9.07
C ARG A 85 -0.06 0.90 8.50
N ALA A 86 0.47 1.95 7.87
CA ALA A 86 -0.33 2.95 7.17
C ALA A 86 -1.09 2.34 5.98
N ALA A 87 -0.46 1.44 5.21
CA ALA A 87 -1.14 0.68 4.15
C ALA A 87 -2.29 -0.18 4.71
N GLY A 88 -2.09 -0.86 5.84
CA GLY A 88 -3.13 -1.60 6.54
C GLY A 88 -4.33 -0.73 6.95
N PHE A 89 -4.09 0.47 7.45
CA PHE A 89 -5.17 1.42 7.76
C PHE A 89 -5.91 1.91 6.49
N ARG A 90 -5.24 2.03 5.34
CA ARG A 90 -5.92 2.33 4.06
C ARG A 90 -6.87 1.20 3.64
N VAL A 91 -6.49 -0.06 3.85
CA VAL A 91 -7.37 -1.21 3.62
C VAL A 91 -8.61 -1.12 4.50
N LEU A 92 -8.46 -0.82 5.79
CA LEU A 92 -9.59 -0.65 6.72
C LEU A 92 -10.50 0.52 6.32
N ALA A 93 -9.92 1.65 5.90
CA ALA A 93 -10.66 2.80 5.41
C ALA A 93 -11.44 2.47 4.12
N SER A 94 -10.81 1.76 3.18
CA SER A 94 -11.45 1.31 1.94
C SER A 94 -12.61 0.33 2.21
N ARG A 95 -12.45 -0.57 3.19
CA ARG A 95 -13.51 -1.47 3.64
C ARG A 95 -14.67 -0.69 4.27
N ALA A 96 -14.39 0.33 5.07
CA ALA A 96 -15.43 1.19 5.64
C ALA A 96 -16.20 1.95 4.55
N ALA A 97 -15.51 2.49 3.54
CA ALA A 97 -16.11 3.14 2.37
C ALA A 97 -16.99 2.18 1.57
N TYR A 98 -16.55 0.93 1.38
CA TYR A 98 -17.37 -0.12 0.78
C TYR A 98 -18.66 -0.36 1.59
N ASN A 99 -18.56 -0.50 2.91
CA ASN A 99 -19.72 -0.72 3.78
C ASN A 99 -20.72 0.45 3.75
N ILE A 100 -20.22 1.70 3.69
CA ILE A 100 -21.06 2.89 3.50
C ILE A 100 -21.83 2.79 2.18
N THR A 101 -21.15 2.39 1.10
CA THR A 101 -21.78 2.23 -0.21
C THR A 101 -22.85 1.13 -0.20
N VAL A 102 -22.59 0.01 0.49
CA VAL A 102 -23.57 -1.07 0.71
C VAL A 102 -24.77 -0.56 1.50
N GLY A 103 -24.54 0.27 2.52
CA GLY A 103 -25.62 0.93 3.29
C GLY A 103 -26.57 1.74 2.44
N GLY A 104 -26.07 2.37 1.35
CA GLY A 104 -26.87 3.11 0.38
C GLY A 104 -27.86 2.27 -0.45
N PHE A 105 -27.77 0.94 -0.40
CA PHE A 105 -28.76 0.06 -1.02
C PHE A 105 -30.08 -0.03 -0.23
N PHE A 106 -30.02 0.19 1.07
CA PHE A 106 -31.18 0.21 1.97
C PHE A 106 -31.84 1.59 1.97
N PRO A 107 -32.99 1.79 2.61
CA PRO A 107 -33.61 3.11 2.69
C PRO A 107 -32.62 4.19 3.14
N GLN A 108 -32.39 5.18 2.27
CA GLN A 108 -31.30 6.16 2.43
C GLN A 108 -31.58 7.21 3.51
N SER A 109 -32.86 7.48 3.78
CA SER A 109 -33.24 8.41 4.83
C SER A 109 -34.30 7.80 5.73
N GLN A 110 -34.02 7.80 7.01
CA GLN A 110 -34.89 7.32 8.08
C GLN A 110 -34.90 8.38 9.18
N GLN A 111 -36.06 8.98 9.43
CA GLN A 111 -36.18 10.05 10.37
C GLN A 111 -37.38 9.84 11.30
N GLY A 112 -37.12 9.73 12.58
CA GLY A 112 -38.16 9.81 13.61
C GLY A 112 -38.37 11.29 14.00
N VAL A 113 -39.61 11.73 14.03
CA VAL A 113 -39.98 13.08 14.44
C VAL A 113 -40.91 12.98 15.64
N ALA A 114 -40.62 13.73 16.71
CA ALA A 114 -41.51 13.90 17.86
C ALA A 114 -41.52 15.39 18.19
N GLU A 115 -42.68 15.98 18.16
CA GLU A 115 -42.90 17.39 18.47
C GLU A 115 -44.00 17.56 19.50
N TYR A 116 -43.77 18.42 20.48
CA TYR A 116 -44.76 18.91 21.40
C TYR A 116 -44.86 20.43 21.23
N ALA A 117 -46.06 20.92 20.92
CA ALA A 117 -46.33 22.33 20.83
C ALA A 117 -47.54 22.73 21.68
N ARG A 118 -47.44 23.82 22.43
CA ARG A 118 -48.57 24.41 23.13
C ARG A 118 -48.99 25.67 22.35
N TRP A 119 -50.22 25.66 21.88
CA TRP A 119 -50.81 26.74 21.09
C TRP A 119 -51.75 27.54 21.89
N GLN A 120 -51.66 28.85 21.75
CA GLN A 120 -52.65 29.80 22.25
C GLN A 120 -52.97 30.77 21.11
N LEU A 121 -54.20 30.76 20.68
CA LEU A 121 -54.69 31.70 19.69
C LEU A 121 -54.83 33.10 20.31
N SER A 122 -54.47 34.12 19.56
CA SER A 122 -54.65 35.52 19.99
C SER A 122 -56.13 35.86 19.98
N ASN A 123 -56.62 36.40 21.07
CA ASN A 123 -58.02 36.88 21.16
C ASN A 123 -58.28 38.18 20.34
N ASN A 124 -57.24 38.78 19.79
CA ASN A 124 -57.31 40.05 19.02
C ASN A 124 -57.37 39.83 17.52
N VAL A 125 -57.62 38.61 17.02
CA VAL A 125 -57.78 38.34 15.58
C VAL A 125 -59.26 38.53 15.23
N GLY A 126 -59.60 39.52 14.39
CA GLY A 126 -60.94 39.97 14.12
C GLY A 126 -61.97 38.92 13.70
N ALA A 127 -61.56 37.78 13.17
CA ALA A 127 -62.45 36.66 12.87
C ALA A 127 -62.87 35.81 14.12
N PHE A 128 -62.19 35.99 15.27
CA PHE A 128 -62.37 35.24 16.50
C PHE A 128 -62.55 36.09 17.73
N GLU A 129 -62.94 37.39 17.53
CA GLU A 129 -63.02 38.38 18.60
C GLU A 129 -63.99 38.04 19.74
N ASN A 130 -64.88 37.06 19.53
CA ASN A 130 -65.84 36.58 20.51
C ASN A 130 -65.66 35.10 20.87
N LEU A 131 -64.58 34.46 20.41
CA LEU A 131 -64.32 33.04 20.60
C LEU A 131 -63.12 32.86 21.56
N SER A 132 -63.34 32.61 22.81
CA SER A 132 -62.27 32.26 23.74
C SER A 132 -61.89 30.78 23.57
N ILE A 133 -60.82 30.53 22.81
CA ILE A 133 -60.27 29.21 22.66
C ILE A 133 -59.19 29.00 23.74
N PRO A 134 -59.39 28.07 24.68
CA PRO A 134 -58.37 27.84 25.68
C PRO A 134 -57.06 27.29 25.05
N PRO A 135 -55.89 27.55 25.63
CA PRO A 135 -54.65 26.99 25.14
C PRO A 135 -54.72 25.45 25.07
N PHE A 136 -54.32 24.90 23.95
CA PHE A 136 -54.30 23.43 23.74
C PHE A 136 -52.89 22.94 23.42
N SER A 137 -52.64 21.70 23.74
CA SER A 137 -51.36 21.02 23.47
C SER A 137 -51.51 20.11 22.26
N LEU A 138 -50.57 20.22 21.36
CA LEU A 138 -50.47 19.36 20.17
C LEU A 138 -49.24 18.45 20.33
N TRP A 139 -49.45 17.14 20.21
CA TRP A 139 -48.41 16.17 20.10
C TRP A 139 -48.39 15.65 18.69
N GLN A 140 -47.23 15.68 18.07
CA GLN A 140 -47.03 15.11 16.76
C GLN A 140 -45.90 14.09 16.85
N THR A 141 -46.15 12.87 16.42
CA THR A 141 -45.12 11.84 16.25
C THR A 141 -45.23 11.25 14.84
N GLY A 142 -44.10 11.01 14.24
CA GLY A 142 -44.06 10.50 12.88
C GLY A 142 -42.75 9.78 12.57
N PHE A 143 -42.80 8.99 11.52
CA PHE A 143 -41.61 8.36 10.94
C PHE A 143 -41.61 8.61 9.44
N ASN A 144 -40.52 9.22 8.95
CA ASN A 144 -40.31 9.49 7.53
C ASN A 144 -39.28 8.49 6.98
N LEU A 145 -39.63 7.82 5.90
CA LEU A 145 -38.77 6.91 5.18
C LEU A 145 -38.67 7.35 3.73
N SER A 146 -37.45 7.51 3.23
CA SER A 146 -37.18 7.74 1.82
C SER A 146 -36.25 6.68 1.29
N TRP A 147 -36.65 6.03 0.19
CA TRP A 147 -35.92 4.94 -0.43
C TRP A 147 -35.94 5.06 -1.95
N GLU A 148 -34.74 5.27 -2.57
CA GLU A 148 -34.55 5.19 -4.01
C GLU A 148 -34.37 3.72 -4.40
N LEU A 149 -35.35 3.16 -5.12
CA LEU A 149 -35.27 1.79 -5.61
C LEU A 149 -34.28 1.69 -6.78
N ASP A 150 -33.35 0.77 -6.69
CA ASP A 150 -32.28 0.57 -7.69
C ASP A 150 -32.77 -0.27 -8.89
N VAL A 151 -33.71 0.26 -9.66
CA VAL A 151 -34.29 -0.44 -10.83
C VAL A 151 -33.23 -0.71 -11.89
N TRP A 152 -32.34 0.27 -12.16
CA TRP A 152 -31.35 0.18 -13.25
C TRP A 152 -29.98 -0.34 -12.81
N GLY A 153 -29.81 -0.65 -11.53
CA GLY A 153 -28.57 -1.16 -10.99
C GLY A 153 -27.51 -0.10 -10.69
N LYS A 154 -27.84 1.19 -10.65
CA LYS A 154 -26.91 2.30 -10.33
C LYS A 154 -26.22 2.08 -8.97
N ILE A 155 -27.02 1.81 -7.92
CA ILE A 155 -26.49 1.62 -6.56
C ILE A 155 -25.66 0.32 -6.50
N ARG A 156 -26.15 -0.77 -7.09
CA ARG A 156 -25.42 -2.06 -7.16
C ARG A 156 -24.13 -1.95 -7.95
N ARG A 157 -24.06 -1.15 -9.04
CA ARG A 157 -22.82 -0.87 -9.76
C ARG A 157 -21.85 -0.04 -8.94
N ASN A 158 -22.34 0.89 -8.14
CA ASN A 158 -21.52 1.64 -7.21
C ASN A 158 -20.92 0.73 -6.11
N ILE A 159 -21.71 -0.22 -5.59
CA ILE A 159 -21.24 -1.24 -4.65
C ILE A 159 -20.15 -2.10 -5.30
N GLU A 160 -20.36 -2.57 -6.53
CA GLU A 160 -19.37 -3.36 -7.29
C GLU A 160 -18.07 -2.58 -7.52
N SER A 161 -18.17 -1.31 -7.89
CA SER A 161 -17.00 -0.42 -8.00
C SER A 161 -16.27 -0.24 -6.67
N SER A 162 -17.02 -0.04 -5.58
CA SER A 162 -16.44 0.12 -4.23
C SER A 162 -15.80 -1.17 -3.72
N ALA A 163 -16.38 -2.33 -4.05
CA ALA A 163 -15.79 -3.64 -3.76
C ALA A 163 -14.46 -3.84 -4.51
N ALA A 164 -14.41 -3.45 -5.79
CA ALA A 164 -13.18 -3.52 -6.59
C ALA A 164 -12.08 -2.60 -6.02
N LYS A 165 -12.44 -1.39 -5.55
CA LYS A 165 -11.50 -0.47 -4.87
C LYS A 165 -10.97 -1.05 -3.56
N TYR A 166 -11.84 -1.72 -2.79
CA TYR A 166 -11.40 -2.42 -1.59
C TYR A 166 -10.42 -3.55 -1.91
N GLN A 167 -10.70 -4.37 -2.94
CA GLN A 167 -9.77 -5.40 -3.40
C GLN A 167 -8.44 -4.79 -3.85
N ALA A 168 -8.47 -3.70 -4.64
CA ALA A 168 -7.26 -3.00 -5.05
C ALA A 168 -6.41 -2.53 -3.87
N SER A 169 -7.04 -2.04 -2.77
CA SER A 169 -6.30 -1.62 -1.57
C SER A 169 -5.62 -2.78 -0.84
N VAL A 170 -6.13 -4.01 -0.96
CA VAL A 170 -5.48 -5.23 -0.42
C VAL A 170 -4.24 -5.56 -1.26
N GLU A 171 -4.36 -5.53 -2.60
CA GLU A 171 -3.21 -5.77 -3.49
C GLU A 171 -2.11 -4.70 -3.32
N GLU A 172 -2.50 -3.44 -3.06
CA GLU A 172 -1.56 -2.37 -2.72
C GLU A 172 -0.81 -2.65 -1.41
N TYR A 173 -1.51 -3.18 -0.39
CA TYR A 173 -0.87 -3.59 0.86
C TYR A 173 0.15 -4.71 0.63
N ASP A 174 -0.21 -5.71 -0.18
CA ASP A 174 0.70 -6.81 -0.51
C ASP A 174 1.92 -6.29 -1.31
N GLY A 175 1.72 -5.34 -2.22
CA GLY A 175 2.81 -4.66 -2.93
C GLY A 175 3.77 -3.92 -2.00
N VAL A 176 3.24 -3.20 -1.00
CA VAL A 176 4.06 -2.54 0.03
C VAL A 176 4.84 -3.56 0.86
N LEU A 177 4.23 -4.70 1.21
CA LEU A 177 4.88 -5.76 1.95
C LEU A 177 6.05 -6.38 1.18
N VAL A 178 5.84 -6.70 -0.11
CA VAL A 178 6.90 -7.26 -0.97
C VAL A 178 8.08 -6.29 -1.07
N THR A 179 7.80 -5.01 -1.29
CA THR A 179 8.84 -3.97 -1.35
C THR A 179 9.59 -3.84 -0.03
N LEU A 180 8.87 -3.83 1.10
CA LEU A 180 9.48 -3.75 2.43
C LEU A 180 10.46 -4.90 2.68
N ILE A 181 10.08 -6.13 2.35
CA ILE A 181 10.93 -7.30 2.54
C ILE A 181 12.19 -7.20 1.67
N ALA A 182 12.03 -6.76 0.41
CA ALA A 182 13.16 -6.56 -0.50
C ALA A 182 14.13 -5.48 0.02
N ASP A 183 13.60 -4.34 0.48
CA ASP A 183 14.39 -3.25 1.03
C ASP A 183 15.17 -3.68 2.29
N VAL A 184 14.54 -4.43 3.19
CA VAL A 184 15.20 -4.96 4.40
C VAL A 184 16.36 -5.88 4.01
N ALA A 185 16.14 -6.80 3.08
CA ALA A 185 17.18 -7.72 2.63
C ALA A 185 18.33 -6.97 1.94
N GLU A 186 18.03 -6.01 1.05
CA GLU A 186 19.03 -5.19 0.37
C GLU A 186 19.89 -4.41 1.37
N ARG A 187 19.26 -3.66 2.29
CA ARG A 187 20.00 -2.86 3.28
C ARG A 187 20.81 -3.73 4.24
N TYR A 188 20.32 -4.91 4.59
CA TYR A 188 21.10 -5.85 5.39
C TYR A 188 22.33 -6.35 4.65
N VAL A 189 22.21 -6.73 3.39
CA VAL A 189 23.33 -7.16 2.55
C VAL A 189 24.34 -6.01 2.39
N ASP A 190 23.88 -4.80 2.08
CA ASP A 190 24.73 -3.60 1.98
C ASP A 190 25.54 -3.39 3.27
N TYR A 191 24.89 -3.48 4.41
CA TYR A 191 25.57 -3.38 5.72
C TYR A 191 26.63 -4.44 5.89
N ARG A 192 26.32 -5.71 5.58
CA ARG A 192 27.27 -6.84 5.72
C ARG A 192 28.46 -6.68 4.79
N VAL A 193 28.22 -6.29 3.54
CA VAL A 193 29.26 -6.03 2.55
C VAL A 193 30.18 -4.89 2.99
N ALA A 194 29.61 -3.75 3.36
CA ALA A 194 30.40 -2.61 3.82
C ALA A 194 31.25 -2.95 5.06
N ARG A 195 30.69 -3.68 6.04
CA ARG A 195 31.42 -4.14 7.21
C ARG A 195 32.56 -5.11 6.84
N LYS A 196 32.31 -6.01 5.89
CA LYS A 196 33.34 -6.92 5.39
C LYS A 196 34.48 -6.17 4.70
N GLN A 197 34.15 -5.16 3.88
CA GLN A 197 35.15 -4.29 3.24
C GLN A 197 36.03 -3.56 4.23
N VAL A 198 35.47 -3.02 5.33
CA VAL A 198 36.24 -2.39 6.40
C VAL A 198 37.24 -3.38 7.02
N ILE A 199 36.82 -4.61 7.30
CA ILE A 199 37.68 -5.65 7.86
C ILE A 199 38.83 -6.00 6.89
N ASP A 200 38.49 -6.17 5.61
CA ASP A 200 39.48 -6.56 4.59
C ASP A 200 40.47 -5.39 4.29
N LEU A 201 39.99 -4.16 4.27
CA LEU A 201 40.87 -2.98 4.10
C LEU A 201 41.82 -2.81 5.28
N ASN A 202 41.36 -2.99 6.52
CA ASN A 202 42.21 -2.93 7.69
C ASN A 202 43.30 -4.02 7.68
N ARG A 203 42.96 -5.24 7.22
CA ARG A 203 43.93 -6.31 7.02
C ARG A 203 44.94 -5.95 5.92
N LEU A 204 44.45 -5.41 4.78
CA LEU A 204 45.30 -5.02 3.67
C LEU A 204 46.26 -3.89 4.08
N ALA A 205 45.78 -2.89 4.83
CA ALA A 205 46.59 -1.81 5.36
C ALA A 205 47.71 -2.34 6.29
N GLY A 206 47.41 -3.39 7.09
CA GLY A 206 48.43 -4.09 7.88
C GLY A 206 49.55 -4.66 7.00
N ILE A 207 49.20 -5.45 6.00
CA ILE A 207 50.14 -6.04 5.03
C ILE A 207 50.96 -4.97 4.32
N GLN A 208 50.32 -3.85 3.93
CA GLN A 208 51.02 -2.75 3.25
C GLN A 208 51.98 -1.96 4.20
N ARG A 209 51.68 -1.86 5.49
CA ARG A 209 52.61 -1.29 6.50
C ARG A 209 53.86 -2.16 6.62
N ASP A 210 53.70 -3.47 6.68
CA ASP A 210 54.84 -4.39 6.71
C ASP A 210 55.66 -4.28 5.41
N SER A 211 54.99 -4.19 4.23
CA SER A 211 55.65 -3.99 2.94
C SER A 211 56.41 -2.64 2.88
N LEU A 212 55.81 -1.58 3.42
CA LEU A 212 56.48 -0.26 3.52
C LEU A 212 57.73 -0.34 4.42
N GLN A 213 57.65 -1.05 5.54
CA GLN A 213 58.82 -1.24 6.41
C GLN A 213 59.95 -1.96 5.67
N VAL A 214 59.66 -3.05 4.97
CA VAL A 214 60.65 -3.75 4.13
C VAL A 214 61.27 -2.84 3.06
N ALA A 215 60.48 -1.97 2.43
CA ALA A 215 60.99 -1.00 1.47
C ALA A 215 61.91 0.03 2.12
N ILE A 216 61.62 0.51 3.29
CA ILE A 216 62.47 1.42 4.09
C ILE A 216 63.79 0.74 4.45
N ASP A 217 63.74 -0.47 5.03
CA ASP A 217 64.93 -1.21 5.43
C ASP A 217 65.87 -1.49 4.24
N ARG A 218 65.32 -1.80 3.04
CA ARG A 218 66.08 -1.98 1.80
C ARG A 218 66.69 -0.67 1.29
N PHE A 219 65.98 0.43 1.40
CA PHE A 219 66.49 1.75 1.02
C PHE A 219 67.64 2.17 1.94
N GLU A 220 67.50 2.03 3.24
CA GLU A 220 68.55 2.29 4.21
C GLU A 220 69.81 1.39 3.99
N GLY A 221 69.56 0.14 3.56
CA GLY A 221 70.61 -0.78 3.16
C GLY A 221 71.22 -0.49 1.79
N GLY A 222 70.79 0.55 1.05
CA GLY A 222 71.26 0.92 -0.27
C GLY A 222 70.89 -0.02 -1.41
N VAL A 223 69.89 -0.89 -1.21
CA VAL A 223 69.49 -1.95 -2.16
C VAL A 223 68.34 -1.48 -3.08
N THR A 224 67.59 -0.44 -2.71
CA THR A 224 66.42 0.08 -3.46
C THR A 224 66.43 1.61 -3.51
N SER A 225 65.52 2.20 -4.32
CA SER A 225 65.40 3.64 -4.48
C SER A 225 64.35 4.27 -3.56
N GLU A 226 64.48 5.59 -3.32
CA GLU A 226 63.45 6.37 -2.62
C GLU A 226 62.07 6.32 -3.28
N LEU A 227 62.04 6.08 -4.62
CA LEU A 227 60.83 5.91 -5.40
C LEU A 227 60.01 4.71 -4.88
N ASP A 228 60.67 3.59 -4.57
CA ASP A 228 60.03 2.37 -4.09
C ASP A 228 59.37 2.60 -2.70
N VAL A 229 60.07 3.34 -1.81
CA VAL A 229 59.49 3.73 -0.50
C VAL A 229 58.29 4.65 -0.68
N SER A 230 58.40 5.63 -1.59
CA SER A 230 57.30 6.56 -1.87
C SER A 230 56.08 5.85 -2.49
N GLN A 231 56.32 4.86 -3.37
CA GLN A 231 55.24 4.03 -3.95
C GLN A 231 54.55 3.16 -2.87
N ALA A 232 55.32 2.54 -2.00
CA ALA A 232 54.74 1.74 -0.89
C ALA A 232 53.93 2.62 0.06
N ARG A 233 54.41 3.83 0.40
CA ARG A 233 53.69 4.80 1.20
C ARG A 233 52.39 5.29 0.56
N LEU A 234 52.43 5.54 -0.77
CA LEU A 234 51.24 5.92 -1.54
C LEU A 234 50.18 4.82 -1.50
N ASN A 235 50.59 3.56 -1.69
CA ASN A 235 49.66 2.41 -1.70
C ASN A 235 49.00 2.26 -0.33
N LEU A 236 49.75 2.36 0.77
CA LEU A 236 49.20 2.35 2.12
C LEU A 236 48.19 3.48 2.33
N ALA A 237 48.58 4.73 1.99
CA ALA A 237 47.72 5.89 2.17
C ALA A 237 46.41 5.78 1.36
N LYS A 238 46.43 5.24 0.12
CA LYS A 238 45.25 4.98 -0.68
C LYS A 238 44.31 3.97 -0.03
N THR A 239 44.86 2.89 0.55
CA THR A 239 44.04 1.88 1.22
C THR A 239 43.42 2.42 2.49
N GLU A 240 44.19 3.15 3.30
CA GLU A 240 43.69 3.78 4.54
C GLU A 240 42.59 4.82 4.22
N ALA A 241 42.70 5.57 3.14
CA ALA A 241 41.70 6.55 2.71
C ALA A 241 40.35 5.95 2.33
N LEU A 242 40.28 4.65 1.96
CA LEU A 242 39.03 3.97 1.61
C LEU A 242 38.24 3.52 2.84
N THR A 243 38.91 3.28 3.97
CA THR A 243 38.26 2.76 5.19
C THR A 243 37.12 3.65 5.70
N PRO A 244 37.29 5.00 5.84
CA PRO A 244 36.19 5.85 6.30
C PRO A 244 34.97 5.85 5.37
N GLU A 245 35.18 5.66 4.08
CA GLU A 245 34.09 5.61 3.10
C GLU A 245 33.21 4.39 3.33
N TYR A 246 33.78 3.19 3.51
CA TYR A 246 33.02 2.00 3.81
C TYR A 246 32.42 2.00 5.22
N GLU A 247 33.04 2.65 6.19
CA GLU A 247 32.44 2.89 7.51
C GLU A 247 31.18 3.77 7.40
N ARG A 248 31.25 4.82 6.56
CA ARG A 248 30.11 5.67 6.25
C ARG A 248 28.99 4.89 5.59
N GLN A 249 29.30 4.05 4.59
CA GLN A 249 28.33 3.20 3.91
C GLN A 249 27.66 2.21 4.87
N ALA A 250 28.42 1.55 5.73
CA ALA A 250 27.88 0.67 6.75
C ALA A 250 26.90 1.41 7.69
N ARG A 251 27.25 2.64 8.10
CA ARG A 251 26.38 3.45 8.96
C ARG A 251 25.10 3.89 8.25
N LEU A 252 25.19 4.27 6.98
CA LEU A 252 24.01 4.61 6.17
C LEU A 252 23.07 3.42 6.02
N ALA A 253 23.60 2.23 5.71
CA ALA A 253 22.82 1.02 5.61
C ALA A 253 22.14 0.65 6.94
N ALA A 254 22.87 0.76 8.06
CA ALA A 254 22.31 0.53 9.39
C ALA A 254 21.20 1.52 9.73
N ASN A 255 21.38 2.82 9.45
CA ASN A 255 20.35 3.83 9.68
C ASN A 255 19.10 3.57 8.80
N ALA A 256 19.29 3.17 7.53
CA ALA A 256 18.19 2.79 6.64
C ALA A 256 17.41 1.58 7.20
N LEU A 257 18.12 0.57 7.74
CA LEU A 257 17.48 -0.55 8.42
C LEU A 257 16.66 -0.08 9.62
N CYS A 258 17.18 0.81 10.47
CA CYS A 258 16.44 1.35 11.61
C CYS A 258 15.12 1.99 11.17
N VAL A 259 15.12 2.76 10.08
CA VAL A 259 13.90 3.35 9.52
C VAL A 259 12.90 2.28 9.07
N LEU A 260 13.38 1.24 8.37
CA LEU A 260 12.53 0.12 7.90
C LEU A 260 11.96 -0.68 9.07
N LEU A 261 12.72 -0.82 10.15
CA LEU A 261 12.30 -1.50 11.38
C LEU A 261 11.40 -0.62 12.28
N GLY A 262 11.18 0.65 11.94
CA GLY A 262 10.41 1.58 12.78
C GLY A 262 11.09 1.95 14.08
N ILE A 263 12.43 1.85 14.15
CA ILE A 263 13.25 2.19 15.31
C ILE A 263 13.85 3.58 15.06
N ALA A 264 13.74 4.47 16.06
CA ALA A 264 14.29 5.83 15.99
C ALA A 264 15.79 5.85 16.36
#